data_1ae53cafbbfcc2100932686002b9ab87
#
_entry.id   1ae53cafbbfcc2100932686002b9ab87
#
_cell.length_a   1.000
_cell.length_b   1.000
_cell.length_c   1.000
_cell.angle_alpha   90.00
_cell.angle_beta   90.00
_cell.angle_gamma   90.00
#
_symmetry.space_group_name_H-M   'P 1'
#
loop_
_entity.id
_entity.type
_entity.pdbx_description
1 polymer ?
#
loop_
_entity_poly.entity_id
_entity_poly.type
_entity_poly.pdbx_seq_one_letter_code
_entity_poly.pdbx_strand_id
1 'polypeptide(L)'
;MKSEYQSRKGIPPVGSGVPMSEVSVIERILVSEIMSRSVITVKENARVPEVASLMKEYNVGCIIITNNDKKPVGIVTERDLVTRVLAEMTDENLGVKVLNETVELNKLFARDIMSSPLITVTADETINQAARKMRKHGIRRLCVMQEGNLLGIVSSKDILAVTPELLEIFQAKVQILESKEDTTADVPSLAGYCDQCGNWSPSLKEVNGEFLREECQTEQVNH
;
A
#
# COMPACT_ATOMS: atom_id res chain seq x y z
N MET A 1 6.51 28.28 -16.47
CA MET A 1 7.67 27.85 -15.67
C MET A 1 7.52 26.34 -15.47
N LYS A 2 8.28 25.54 -16.21
CA LYS A 2 8.27 24.07 -16.11
C LYS A 2 9.15 23.69 -14.91
N SER A 3 8.57 23.11 -13.87
CA SER A 3 9.28 22.53 -12.75
C SER A 3 9.82 21.15 -13.18
N GLU A 4 11.13 21.04 -13.31
CA GLU A 4 11.84 19.77 -13.50
C GLU A 4 11.68 18.90 -12.26
N TYR A 5 10.90 17.85 -12.37
CA TYR A 5 10.83 16.79 -11.38
C TYR A 5 12.03 15.87 -11.57
N GLN A 6 13.07 16.07 -10.77
CA GLN A 6 14.25 15.21 -10.75
C GLN A 6 13.87 13.80 -10.33
N SER A 7 14.09 12.86 -11.24
CA SER A 7 14.00 11.41 -11.05
C SER A 7 14.85 10.97 -9.85
N ARG A 8 14.20 10.55 -8.77
CA ARG A 8 14.88 9.87 -7.66
C ARG A 8 15.39 8.51 -8.14
N LYS A 9 16.70 8.35 -8.14
CA LYS A 9 17.43 7.10 -8.39
C LYS A 9 16.81 5.97 -7.56
N GLY A 10 16.61 4.83 -8.21
CA GLY A 10 15.96 3.66 -7.64
C GLY A 10 16.61 3.20 -6.34
N ILE A 11 15.77 2.77 -5.40
CA ILE A 11 16.17 2.03 -4.21
C ILE A 11 16.80 0.73 -4.71
N PRO A 12 18.07 0.43 -4.35
CA PRO A 12 18.69 -0.84 -4.71
C PRO A 12 17.90 -2.00 -4.11
N PRO A 13 17.93 -3.19 -4.71
CA PRO A 13 17.25 -4.36 -4.15
C PRO A 13 17.84 -4.64 -2.76
N VAL A 14 16.97 -4.85 -1.78
CA VAL A 14 17.32 -5.27 -0.42
C VAL A 14 18.20 -6.51 -0.53
N GLY A 15 19.44 -6.37 -0.07
CA GLY A 15 20.45 -7.41 -0.18
C GLY A 15 20.06 -8.68 0.57
N SER A 16 20.36 -9.79 -0.03
CA SER A 16 20.25 -11.16 0.44
C SER A 16 21.09 -11.38 1.72
N GLY A 17 20.47 -11.16 2.88
CA GLY A 17 21.10 -11.38 4.19
C GLY A 17 20.10 -11.89 5.24
N VAL A 18 18.80 -11.95 4.93
CA VAL A 18 17.80 -12.55 5.82
C VAL A 18 17.74 -14.05 5.51
N PRO A 19 17.94 -14.94 6.51
CA PRO A 19 17.84 -16.38 6.29
C PRO A 19 16.47 -16.72 5.69
N MET A 20 16.48 -17.56 4.63
CA MET A 20 15.29 -17.94 3.83
C MET A 20 14.11 -18.50 4.63
N SER A 21 14.32 -18.87 5.90
CA SER A 21 13.26 -19.35 6.80
C SER A 21 12.37 -18.24 7.36
N GLU A 22 12.79 -16.97 7.33
CA GLU A 22 12.10 -15.85 7.99
C GLU A 22 11.23 -15.03 7.03
N VAL A 23 11.60 -14.97 5.75
CA VAL A 23 10.77 -14.37 4.69
C VAL A 23 9.42 -15.09 4.54
N SER A 24 9.35 -16.34 5.03
CA SER A 24 8.21 -17.23 4.82
C SER A 24 6.94 -16.91 5.61
N VAL A 25 6.97 -16.06 6.64
CA VAL A 25 5.76 -15.78 7.45
C VAL A 25 4.91 -14.70 6.79
N ILE A 26 5.52 -13.61 6.32
CA ILE A 26 4.81 -12.53 5.60
C ILE A 26 4.29 -13.03 4.25
N GLU A 27 5.01 -13.98 3.63
CA GLU A 27 4.59 -14.59 2.37
C GLU A 27 3.37 -15.50 2.51
N ARG A 28 2.95 -15.84 3.73
CA ARG A 28 1.86 -16.80 3.99
C ARG A 28 0.54 -16.17 4.35
N ILE A 29 0.49 -14.89 4.76
CA ILE A 29 -0.79 -14.26 5.11
C ILE A 29 -1.62 -14.11 3.84
N LEU A 30 -2.82 -14.66 3.88
CA LEU A 30 -3.76 -14.64 2.76
C LEU A 30 -4.65 -13.40 2.82
N VAL A 31 -5.10 -12.96 1.67
CA VAL A 31 -6.07 -11.87 1.55
C VAL A 31 -7.35 -12.15 2.34
N SER A 32 -7.79 -13.43 2.36
CA SER A 32 -8.98 -13.88 3.11
C SER A 32 -8.91 -13.64 4.60
N GLU A 33 -7.69 -13.54 5.18
CA GLU A 33 -7.47 -13.36 6.62
C GLU A 33 -7.62 -11.91 7.06
N ILE A 34 -7.36 -10.95 6.12
CA ILE A 34 -7.36 -9.52 6.44
C ILE A 34 -8.47 -8.72 5.73
N MET A 35 -9.13 -9.30 4.72
CA MET A 35 -10.15 -8.60 3.94
C MET A 35 -11.37 -8.23 4.78
N SER A 36 -11.97 -7.08 4.52
CA SER A 36 -13.31 -6.75 4.99
C SER A 36 -14.36 -7.50 4.17
N ARG A 37 -15.23 -8.25 4.85
CA ARG A 37 -16.36 -8.96 4.22
C ARG A 37 -17.61 -8.09 4.11
N SER A 38 -17.70 -7.03 4.91
CA SER A 38 -18.82 -6.09 4.89
C SER A 38 -18.60 -5.09 3.76
N VAL A 39 -19.14 -5.40 2.58
CA VAL A 39 -19.02 -4.54 1.40
C VAL A 39 -20.36 -3.91 1.08
N ILE A 40 -20.37 -2.60 0.98
CA ILE A 40 -21.55 -1.84 0.55
C ILE A 40 -21.59 -1.83 -0.98
N THR A 41 -22.74 -2.16 -1.54
CA THR A 41 -22.94 -2.19 -2.98
C THR A 41 -24.13 -1.33 -3.38
N VAL A 42 -24.06 -0.70 -4.56
CA VAL A 42 -25.20 -0.02 -5.19
C VAL A 42 -25.28 -0.38 -6.66
N LYS A 43 -26.42 -0.16 -7.27
CA LYS A 43 -26.60 -0.35 -8.71
C LYS A 43 -25.90 0.77 -9.50
N GLU A 44 -25.52 0.48 -10.72
CA GLU A 44 -24.87 1.42 -11.64
C GLU A 44 -25.73 2.67 -11.95
N ASN A 45 -27.06 2.58 -11.78
CA ASN A 45 -27.99 3.68 -11.96
C ASN A 45 -28.31 4.44 -10.65
N ALA A 46 -27.65 4.13 -9.53
CA ALA A 46 -27.75 4.92 -8.30
C ALA A 46 -27.23 6.33 -8.54
N ARG A 47 -27.82 7.32 -7.88
CA ARG A 47 -27.39 8.72 -8.01
C ARG A 47 -26.13 8.99 -7.19
N VAL A 48 -25.28 9.88 -7.67
CA VAL A 48 -24.04 10.25 -6.97
C VAL A 48 -24.27 10.73 -5.53
N PRO A 49 -25.29 11.56 -5.23
CA PRO A 49 -25.60 11.93 -3.85
C PRO A 49 -25.98 10.74 -2.95
N GLU A 50 -26.64 9.71 -3.50
CA GLU A 50 -26.97 8.48 -2.77
C GLU A 50 -25.68 7.73 -2.42
N VAL A 51 -24.76 7.59 -3.38
CA VAL A 51 -23.44 6.96 -3.15
C VAL A 51 -22.68 7.69 -2.05
N ALA A 52 -22.62 9.01 -2.09
CA ALA A 52 -21.95 9.82 -1.07
C ALA A 52 -22.62 9.70 0.31
N SER A 53 -23.95 9.64 0.36
CA SER A 53 -24.71 9.46 1.61
C SER A 53 -24.43 8.10 2.25
N LEU A 54 -24.39 7.02 1.46
CA LEU A 54 -24.03 5.69 1.93
C LEU A 54 -22.59 5.60 2.43
N MET A 55 -21.62 6.25 1.74
CA MET A 55 -20.24 6.33 2.23
C MET A 55 -20.17 6.97 3.61
N LYS A 56 -20.92 8.07 3.82
CA LYS A 56 -21.00 8.77 5.10
C LYS A 56 -21.69 7.92 6.17
N GLU A 57 -22.84 7.33 5.86
CA GLU A 57 -23.65 6.54 6.78
C GLU A 57 -22.90 5.32 7.32
N TYR A 58 -22.26 4.58 6.41
CA TYR A 58 -21.51 3.37 6.75
C TYR A 58 -20.04 3.63 7.09
N ASN A 59 -19.59 4.90 7.05
CA ASN A 59 -18.20 5.29 7.29
C ASN A 59 -17.20 4.50 6.43
N VAL A 60 -17.50 4.35 5.13
CA VAL A 60 -16.67 3.61 4.16
C VAL A 60 -16.13 4.53 3.09
N GLY A 61 -14.87 4.36 2.72
CA GLY A 61 -14.20 5.18 1.68
C GLY A 61 -14.38 4.65 0.26
N CYS A 62 -15.25 3.66 0.04
CA CYS A 62 -15.61 3.16 -1.29
C CYS A 62 -16.89 2.36 -1.27
N ILE A 63 -17.53 2.29 -2.44
CA ILE A 63 -18.73 1.49 -2.69
C ILE A 63 -18.50 0.71 -3.99
N ILE A 64 -18.92 -0.55 -4.02
CA ILE A 64 -18.89 -1.39 -5.21
C ILE A 64 -20.16 -1.17 -6.02
N ILE A 65 -19.97 -0.97 -7.31
CA ILE A 65 -21.06 -0.77 -8.26
C ILE A 65 -21.41 -2.11 -8.91
N THR A 66 -22.70 -2.44 -8.92
CA THR A 66 -23.20 -3.68 -9.51
C THR A 66 -24.13 -3.39 -10.69
N ASN A 67 -24.14 -4.30 -11.66
CA ASN A 67 -25.11 -4.28 -12.75
C ASN A 67 -26.48 -4.84 -12.30
N ASN A 68 -27.42 -4.97 -13.23
CA ASN A 68 -28.75 -5.52 -12.96
C ASN A 68 -28.72 -6.98 -12.49
N ASP A 69 -27.70 -7.77 -12.90
CA ASP A 69 -27.48 -9.15 -12.49
C ASP A 69 -26.78 -9.27 -11.14
N LYS A 70 -26.63 -8.17 -10.40
CA LYS A 70 -25.90 -8.06 -9.13
C LYS A 70 -24.40 -8.40 -9.25
N LYS A 71 -23.84 -8.42 -10.47
CA LYS A 71 -22.40 -8.64 -10.66
C LYS A 71 -21.63 -7.33 -10.45
N PRO A 72 -20.49 -7.34 -9.74
CA PRO A 72 -19.69 -6.16 -9.52
C PRO A 72 -19.04 -5.74 -10.85
N VAL A 73 -19.23 -4.47 -11.25
CA VAL A 73 -18.77 -3.90 -12.52
C VAL A 73 -17.82 -2.73 -12.34
N GLY A 74 -17.83 -2.08 -11.18
CA GLY A 74 -17.00 -0.93 -10.90
C GLY A 74 -16.87 -0.63 -9.41
N ILE A 75 -16.06 0.35 -9.09
CA ILE A 75 -15.86 0.87 -7.75
C ILE A 75 -15.90 2.41 -7.80
N VAL A 76 -16.59 3.02 -6.85
CA VAL A 76 -16.51 4.45 -6.58
C VAL A 76 -15.82 4.66 -5.24
N THR A 77 -14.84 5.54 -5.23
CA THR A 77 -14.07 5.91 -4.04
C THR A 77 -14.26 7.39 -3.69
N GLU A 78 -13.89 7.81 -2.48
CA GLU A 78 -13.87 9.23 -2.09
C GLU A 78 -13.05 10.07 -3.09
N ARG A 79 -11.96 9.51 -3.63
CA ARG A 79 -11.14 10.18 -4.64
C ARG A 79 -11.94 10.44 -5.93
N ASP A 80 -12.75 9.47 -6.39
CA ASP A 80 -13.56 9.63 -7.60
C ASP A 80 -14.59 10.74 -7.41
N LEU A 81 -15.21 10.85 -6.21
CA LEU A 81 -16.11 11.95 -5.89
C LEU A 81 -15.40 13.31 -5.95
N VAL A 82 -14.18 13.41 -5.43
CA VAL A 82 -13.41 14.66 -5.47
C VAL A 82 -12.95 14.98 -6.88
N THR A 83 -12.37 14.00 -7.61
CA THR A 83 -11.70 14.28 -8.89
C THR A 83 -12.62 14.29 -10.08
N ARG A 84 -13.74 13.54 -10.07
CA ARG A 84 -14.68 13.43 -11.19
C ARG A 84 -15.99 14.20 -10.98
N VAL A 85 -16.22 14.66 -9.76
CA VAL A 85 -17.44 15.44 -9.46
C VAL A 85 -17.05 16.84 -9.05
N LEU A 86 -16.31 17.01 -7.94
CA LEU A 86 -16.01 18.34 -7.41
C LEU A 86 -15.00 19.09 -8.29
N ALA A 87 -13.97 18.42 -8.84
CA ALA A 87 -12.98 19.09 -9.67
C ALA A 87 -13.57 19.58 -11.01
N GLU A 88 -14.50 18.83 -11.60
CA GLU A 88 -15.19 19.26 -12.82
C GLU A 88 -16.16 20.43 -12.58
N MET A 89 -16.63 20.62 -11.34
CA MET A 89 -17.45 21.77 -10.95
C MET A 89 -16.66 23.08 -10.80
N THR A 90 -15.30 22.99 -10.75
CA THR A 90 -14.43 24.16 -10.57
C THR A 90 -13.85 24.71 -11.88
N ASP A 91 -14.13 24.07 -13.04
CA ASP A 91 -13.70 24.61 -14.33
C ASP A 91 -14.41 25.95 -14.61
N GLU A 92 -13.63 26.92 -15.13
CA GLU A 92 -13.98 28.34 -15.27
C GLU A 92 -15.26 28.62 -16.10
N ASN A 93 -15.82 27.60 -16.75
CA ASN A 93 -17.10 27.69 -17.46
C ASN A 93 -18.34 27.46 -16.59
N LEU A 94 -18.18 26.94 -15.36
CA LEU A 94 -19.21 26.90 -14.33
C LEU A 94 -18.86 27.93 -13.26
N GLY A 95 -19.00 29.21 -13.60
CA GLY A 95 -18.82 30.31 -12.65
C GLY A 95 -19.57 29.97 -11.34
N VAL A 96 -18.87 30.13 -10.23
CA VAL A 96 -19.31 29.89 -8.83
C VAL A 96 -20.77 30.32 -8.62
N LYS A 97 -21.70 29.47 -8.98
CA LYS A 97 -23.11 29.52 -8.61
C LYS A 97 -23.50 28.33 -7.76
N VAL A 98 -22.69 28.06 -6.74
CA VAL A 98 -22.92 26.96 -5.77
C VAL A 98 -24.17 27.18 -4.91
N LEU A 99 -24.82 28.35 -5.01
CA LEU A 99 -25.93 28.69 -4.13
C LEU A 99 -27.34 28.49 -4.69
N ASN A 100 -27.49 28.18 -6.00
CA ASN A 100 -28.85 28.06 -6.58
C ASN A 100 -29.08 26.86 -7.53
N GLU A 101 -28.09 26.00 -7.82
CA GLU A 101 -28.27 24.86 -8.73
C GLU A 101 -27.84 23.52 -8.12
N THR A 102 -28.60 23.04 -7.13
CA THR A 102 -28.61 21.63 -6.64
C THR A 102 -28.99 20.62 -7.75
N VAL A 103 -29.07 21.05 -9.01
CA VAL A 103 -29.75 20.30 -10.07
C VAL A 103 -28.80 19.33 -10.78
N GLU A 104 -27.48 19.59 -10.84
CA GLU A 104 -26.60 18.80 -11.72
C GLU A 104 -26.05 17.52 -11.07
N LEU A 105 -25.75 17.54 -9.77
CA LEU A 105 -25.34 16.33 -9.05
C LEU A 105 -26.36 15.21 -9.10
N ASN A 106 -27.64 15.59 -9.10
CA ASN A 106 -28.75 14.65 -9.19
C ASN A 106 -28.91 14.02 -10.59
N LYS A 107 -28.20 14.51 -11.59
CA LYS A 107 -28.20 13.92 -12.95
C LYS A 107 -27.12 12.86 -13.13
N LEU A 108 -26.04 12.89 -12.31
CA LEU A 108 -24.94 11.96 -12.40
C LEU A 108 -25.29 10.62 -11.73
N PHE A 109 -24.92 9.55 -12.38
CA PHE A 109 -25.08 8.17 -11.89
C PHE A 109 -23.73 7.60 -11.45
N ALA A 110 -23.79 6.56 -10.63
CA ALA A 110 -22.59 5.84 -10.16
C ALA A 110 -21.72 5.32 -11.33
N ARG A 111 -22.35 4.86 -12.41
CA ARG A 111 -21.65 4.41 -13.63
C ARG A 111 -20.82 5.51 -14.31
N ASP A 112 -21.22 6.77 -14.17
CA ASP A 112 -20.56 7.90 -14.84
C ASP A 112 -19.24 8.28 -14.15
N ILE A 113 -19.13 7.96 -12.85
CA ILE A 113 -17.99 8.30 -12.02
C ILE A 113 -17.19 7.09 -11.51
N MET A 114 -17.66 5.86 -11.73
CA MET A 114 -16.96 4.65 -11.25
C MET A 114 -15.66 4.41 -12.00
N SER A 115 -14.72 3.77 -11.32
CA SER A 115 -13.55 3.16 -11.94
C SER A 115 -13.90 1.74 -12.37
N SER A 116 -13.76 1.47 -13.68
CA SER A 116 -14.06 0.19 -14.33
C SER A 116 -12.99 -0.07 -15.41
N PRO A 117 -12.62 -1.35 -15.70
CA PRO A 117 -13.03 -2.55 -15.00
C PRO A 117 -12.42 -2.66 -13.60
N LEU A 118 -13.00 -3.51 -12.75
CA LEU A 118 -12.49 -3.80 -11.41
C LEU A 118 -11.13 -4.49 -11.48
N ILE A 119 -10.19 -4.02 -10.69
CA ILE A 119 -8.96 -4.74 -10.41
C ILE A 119 -9.22 -5.65 -9.20
N THR A 120 -9.03 -6.93 -9.39
CA THR A 120 -9.42 -7.95 -8.42
C THR A 120 -8.24 -8.78 -7.92
N VAL A 121 -8.47 -9.46 -6.80
CA VAL A 121 -7.57 -10.43 -6.19
C VAL A 121 -8.43 -11.60 -5.72
N THR A 122 -7.88 -12.81 -5.67
CA THR A 122 -8.57 -13.96 -5.10
C THR A 122 -8.31 -14.06 -3.58
N ALA A 123 -9.15 -14.78 -2.87
CA ALA A 123 -9.08 -14.91 -1.42
C ALA A 123 -7.83 -15.67 -0.93
N ASP A 124 -7.29 -16.54 -1.77
CA ASP A 124 -6.10 -17.37 -1.56
C ASP A 124 -4.78 -16.71 -2.00
N GLU A 125 -4.84 -15.56 -2.67
CA GLU A 125 -3.63 -14.77 -2.93
C GLU A 125 -3.07 -14.19 -1.63
N THR A 126 -1.73 -14.00 -1.61
CA THR A 126 -1.05 -13.42 -0.45
C THR A 126 -1.18 -11.89 -0.40
N ILE A 127 -1.02 -11.31 0.79
CA ILE A 127 -1.00 -9.85 0.96
C ILE A 127 0.10 -9.19 0.13
N ASN A 128 1.23 -9.87 -0.10
CA ASN A 128 2.31 -9.37 -0.95
C ASN A 128 1.89 -9.28 -2.41
N GLN A 129 1.14 -10.27 -2.91
CA GLN A 129 0.57 -10.24 -4.27
C GLN A 129 -0.43 -9.11 -4.41
N ALA A 130 -1.32 -8.94 -3.42
CA ALA A 130 -2.27 -7.83 -3.37
C ALA A 130 -1.55 -6.47 -3.36
N ALA A 131 -0.53 -6.28 -2.53
CA ALA A 131 0.27 -5.06 -2.47
C ALA A 131 0.97 -4.73 -3.81
N ARG A 132 1.52 -5.75 -4.49
CA ARG A 132 2.11 -5.60 -5.82
C ARG A 132 1.08 -5.16 -6.86
N LYS A 133 -0.14 -5.74 -6.85
CA LYS A 133 -1.24 -5.33 -7.71
C LYS A 133 -1.66 -3.88 -7.44
N MET A 134 -1.83 -3.49 -6.17
CA MET A 134 -2.15 -2.12 -5.79
C MET A 134 -1.11 -1.12 -6.31
N ARG A 135 0.18 -1.43 -6.13
CA ARG A 135 1.28 -0.58 -6.62
C ARG A 135 1.31 -0.50 -8.14
N LYS A 136 1.16 -1.63 -8.84
CA LYS A 136 1.17 -1.69 -10.30
C LYS A 136 0.08 -0.82 -10.93
N HIS A 137 -1.11 -0.78 -10.34
CA HIS A 137 -2.26 -0.05 -10.85
C HIS A 137 -2.47 1.33 -10.20
N GLY A 138 -1.60 1.73 -9.24
CA GLY A 138 -1.72 3.02 -8.56
C GLY A 138 -2.98 3.14 -7.69
N ILE A 139 -3.51 2.01 -7.20
CA ILE A 139 -4.74 1.94 -6.42
C ILE A 139 -4.47 1.47 -4.98
N ARG A 140 -5.39 1.78 -4.08
CA ARG A 140 -5.27 1.44 -2.65
C ARG A 140 -6.28 0.41 -2.18
N ARG A 141 -7.13 -0.11 -3.08
CA ARG A 141 -8.16 -1.11 -2.77
C ARG A 141 -8.30 -2.10 -3.90
N LEU A 142 -8.55 -3.35 -3.56
CA LEU A 142 -8.84 -4.43 -4.48
C LEU A 142 -10.11 -5.13 -4.06
N CYS A 143 -10.96 -5.46 -5.02
CA CYS A 143 -12.11 -6.34 -4.78
C CYS A 143 -11.62 -7.78 -4.68
N VAL A 144 -12.05 -8.48 -3.65
CA VAL A 144 -11.76 -9.90 -3.46
C VAL A 144 -12.88 -10.70 -4.11
N MET A 145 -12.52 -11.46 -5.13
CA MET A 145 -13.46 -12.23 -5.95
C MET A 145 -13.14 -13.70 -5.89
N GLN A 146 -14.17 -14.54 -5.93
CA GLN A 146 -14.03 -15.99 -6.11
C GLN A 146 -15.17 -16.49 -6.99
N GLU A 147 -14.85 -17.21 -8.04
CA GLU A 147 -15.83 -17.80 -8.98
C GLU A 147 -16.87 -16.77 -9.50
N GLY A 148 -16.42 -15.52 -9.72
CA GLY A 148 -17.29 -14.44 -10.18
C GLY A 148 -18.12 -13.75 -9.08
N ASN A 149 -18.03 -14.20 -7.83
CA ASN A 149 -18.72 -13.61 -6.68
C ASN A 149 -17.81 -12.67 -5.89
N LEU A 150 -18.37 -11.57 -5.42
CA LEU A 150 -17.69 -10.64 -4.55
C LEU A 150 -17.67 -11.19 -3.12
N LEU A 151 -16.48 -11.48 -2.59
CA LEU A 151 -16.30 -11.97 -1.21
C LEU A 151 -16.00 -10.84 -0.23
N GLY A 152 -15.32 -9.80 -0.69
CA GLY A 152 -14.85 -8.75 0.19
C GLY A 152 -14.05 -7.67 -0.53
N ILE A 153 -13.40 -6.86 0.28
CA ILE A 153 -12.48 -5.81 -0.17
C ILE A 153 -11.23 -5.85 0.70
N VAL A 154 -10.06 -5.65 0.10
CA VAL A 154 -8.80 -5.46 0.81
C VAL A 154 -8.20 -4.13 0.43
N SER A 155 -7.70 -3.38 1.42
CA SER A 155 -7.05 -2.09 1.22
C SER A 155 -5.60 -2.09 1.69
N SER A 156 -4.84 -1.09 1.26
CA SER A 156 -3.48 -0.86 1.78
C SER A 156 -3.45 -0.63 3.30
N LYS A 157 -4.56 -0.10 3.88
CA LYS A 157 -4.68 0.09 5.33
C LYS A 157 -4.78 -1.25 6.06
N ASP A 158 -5.50 -2.23 5.48
CA ASP A 158 -5.63 -3.56 6.07
C ASP A 158 -4.29 -4.30 6.05
N ILE A 159 -3.52 -4.17 4.95
CA ILE A 159 -2.16 -4.72 4.86
C ILE A 159 -1.24 -4.07 5.90
N LEU A 160 -1.31 -2.75 6.08
CA LEU A 160 -0.49 -2.04 7.07
C LEU A 160 -0.88 -2.39 8.51
N ALA A 161 -2.15 -2.71 8.77
CA ALA A 161 -2.63 -3.04 10.12
C ALA A 161 -2.01 -4.32 10.68
N VAL A 162 -1.65 -5.29 9.84
CA VAL A 162 -1.00 -6.55 10.27
C VAL A 162 0.53 -6.45 10.35
N THR A 163 1.12 -5.35 9.89
CA THR A 163 2.58 -5.15 9.90
C THR A 163 3.19 -5.06 11.30
N PRO A 164 2.59 -4.38 12.31
CA PRO A 164 3.13 -4.31 13.67
C PRO A 164 3.22 -5.68 14.34
N GLU A 165 2.18 -6.51 14.22
CA GLU A 165 2.15 -7.86 14.80
C GLU A 165 3.27 -8.74 14.20
N LEU A 166 3.53 -8.59 12.91
CA LEU A 166 4.64 -9.26 12.24
C LEU A 166 6.00 -8.80 12.77
N LEU A 167 6.15 -7.50 13.04
CA LEU A 167 7.39 -6.94 13.59
C LEU A 167 7.68 -7.49 15.00
N GLU A 168 6.65 -7.62 15.85
CA GLU A 168 6.77 -8.20 17.17
C GLU A 168 7.19 -9.68 17.13
N ILE A 169 6.60 -10.45 16.21
CA ILE A 169 6.99 -11.86 15.99
C ILE A 169 8.45 -11.96 15.51
N PHE A 170 8.87 -11.03 14.63
CA PHE A 170 10.27 -10.96 14.18
C PHE A 170 11.23 -10.67 15.35
N GLN A 171 10.93 -9.66 16.16
CA GLN A 171 11.75 -9.28 17.31
C GLN A 171 11.87 -10.44 18.32
N ALA A 172 10.75 -11.10 18.62
CA ALA A 172 10.74 -12.26 19.51
C ALA A 172 11.59 -13.43 18.96
N LYS A 173 11.55 -13.68 17.66
CA LYS A 173 12.36 -14.72 17.01
C LYS A 173 13.86 -14.38 17.01
N VAL A 174 14.22 -13.13 16.72
CA VAL A 174 15.61 -12.67 16.79
C VAL A 174 16.17 -12.87 18.18
N GLN A 175 15.43 -12.49 19.23
CA GLN A 175 15.85 -12.71 20.61
C GLN A 175 16.05 -14.19 20.96
N ILE A 176 15.21 -15.09 20.42
CA ILE A 176 15.36 -16.55 20.64
C ILE A 176 16.60 -17.10 19.92
N LEU A 177 16.96 -16.56 18.77
CA LEU A 177 18.16 -16.96 18.03
C LEU A 177 19.43 -16.44 18.71
N GLU A 178 19.42 -15.19 19.18
CA GLU A 178 20.52 -14.61 19.95
C GLU A 178 20.78 -15.32 21.28
N SER A 179 19.73 -15.86 21.92
CA SER A 179 19.87 -16.62 23.17
C SER A 179 20.43 -18.04 23.00
N LYS A 180 20.63 -18.53 21.78
CA LYS A 180 21.18 -19.85 21.48
C LYS A 180 22.66 -19.85 21.04
N GLU A 181 23.25 -18.67 20.85
CA GLU A 181 24.66 -18.53 20.51
C GLU A 181 25.46 -17.93 21.68
N ASP A 182 25.53 -18.66 22.78
CA ASP A 182 26.64 -18.52 23.70
C ASP A 182 27.81 -19.35 23.15
N THR A 183 28.63 -18.75 22.29
CA THR A 183 30.09 -18.88 22.25
C THR A 183 30.67 -18.04 21.11
N THR A 184 31.59 -17.16 21.50
CA THR A 184 32.46 -16.29 20.69
C THR A 184 31.81 -14.98 20.17
N ALA A 185 32.22 -13.91 20.84
CA ALA A 185 31.91 -12.53 20.51
C ALA A 185 32.41 -12.18 19.11
N ASP A 186 31.46 -12.08 18.16
CA ASP A 186 31.67 -11.28 16.95
C ASP A 186 30.71 -10.09 17.03
N VAL A 187 31.30 -8.89 17.05
CA VAL A 187 30.55 -7.62 17.07
C VAL A 187 29.67 -7.59 15.80
N PRO A 188 28.35 -7.31 15.92
CA PRO A 188 27.48 -7.32 14.78
C PRO A 188 27.98 -6.33 13.72
N SER A 189 28.36 -6.85 12.55
CA SER A 189 28.77 -6.04 11.42
C SER A 189 27.55 -5.39 10.79
N LEU A 190 27.54 -4.07 10.70
CA LEU A 190 26.48 -3.30 10.06
C LEU A 190 26.77 -3.19 8.55
N ALA A 191 25.79 -3.48 7.70
CA ALA A 191 25.91 -3.26 6.27
C ALA A 191 25.50 -1.82 5.92
N GLY A 192 26.33 -1.12 5.13
CA GLY A 192 26.07 0.28 4.78
C GLY A 192 27.16 0.92 3.95
N TYR A 193 27.13 2.24 3.88
CA TYR A 193 28.17 3.03 3.24
C TYR A 193 29.22 3.45 4.27
N CYS A 194 30.49 3.26 3.91
CA CYS A 194 31.64 3.66 4.73
C CYS A 194 31.71 5.18 4.85
N ASP A 195 31.80 5.72 6.06
CA ASP A 195 31.85 7.17 6.30
C ASP A 195 33.12 7.81 5.72
N GLN A 196 34.22 7.07 5.60
CA GLN A 196 35.49 7.60 5.06
C GLN A 196 35.52 7.63 3.53
N CYS A 197 35.16 6.53 2.84
CA CYS A 197 35.34 6.44 1.38
C CYS A 197 34.02 6.47 0.59
N GLY A 198 32.85 6.43 1.25
CA GLY A 198 31.54 6.47 0.63
C GLY A 198 31.15 5.21 -0.15
N ASN A 199 31.96 4.13 -0.11
CA ASN A 199 31.64 2.88 -0.78
C ASN A 199 30.76 1.99 0.10
N TRP A 200 29.86 1.26 -0.52
CA TRP A 200 29.02 0.29 0.16
C TRP A 200 29.81 -0.93 0.62
N SER A 201 29.55 -1.41 1.84
CA SER A 201 30.14 -2.62 2.40
C SER A 201 29.08 -3.45 3.12
N PRO A 202 29.10 -4.78 2.99
CA PRO A 202 28.22 -5.67 3.73
C PRO A 202 28.61 -5.78 5.22
N SER A 203 29.81 -5.27 5.59
CA SER A 203 30.36 -5.37 6.94
C SER A 203 31.10 -4.06 7.28
N LEU A 204 30.44 -3.21 8.07
CA LEU A 204 31.04 -2.02 8.66
C LEU A 204 31.29 -2.27 10.14
N LYS A 205 32.39 -1.70 10.66
CA LYS A 205 32.65 -1.63 12.10
C LYS A 205 32.70 -0.18 12.55
N GLU A 206 32.17 0.08 13.73
CA GLU A 206 32.27 1.39 14.34
C GLU A 206 33.67 1.59 14.91
N VAL A 207 34.35 2.65 14.45
CA VAL A 207 35.66 3.06 14.93
C VAL A 207 35.59 4.57 15.22
N ASN A 208 35.73 4.96 16.48
CA ASN A 208 35.67 6.36 16.92
C ASN A 208 34.37 7.11 16.53
N GLY A 209 33.23 6.41 16.43
CA GLY A 209 31.95 7.01 16.05
C GLY A 209 31.68 7.05 14.54
N GLU A 210 32.60 6.52 13.71
CA GLU A 210 32.44 6.38 12.26
C GLU A 210 32.28 4.89 11.87
N PHE A 211 31.44 4.60 10.90
CA PHE A 211 31.23 3.25 10.38
C PHE A 211 32.14 3.01 9.18
N LEU A 212 33.21 2.24 9.40
CA LEU A 212 34.28 2.03 8.41
C LEU A 212 34.29 0.58 7.90
N ARG A 213 34.54 0.41 6.59
CA ARG A 213 34.83 -0.90 6.00
C ARG A 213 36.28 -1.34 6.36
N GLU A 214 36.54 -2.63 6.27
CA GLU A 214 37.79 -3.24 6.74
C GLU A 214 39.06 -2.60 6.14
N GLU A 215 39.01 -2.26 4.85
CA GLU A 215 40.17 -1.61 4.18
C GLU A 215 40.40 -0.17 4.69
N CYS A 216 39.38 0.54 5.10
CA CYS A 216 39.52 1.90 5.65
C CYS A 216 39.93 1.92 7.11
N GLN A 217 39.68 0.85 7.88
CA GLN A 217 40.11 0.73 9.27
C GLN A 217 41.65 0.63 9.37
N THR A 218 42.33 -0.01 8.41
CA THR A 218 43.77 -0.21 8.42
C THR A 218 44.56 1.08 8.12
N GLU A 219 43.96 2.08 7.51
CA GLU A 219 44.62 3.36 7.23
C GLU A 219 44.64 4.29 8.45
N GLN A 220 43.77 4.13 9.43
CA GLN A 220 43.78 4.96 10.67
C GLN A 220 44.74 4.46 11.75
N VAL A 221 45.28 3.26 11.65
CA VAL A 221 46.21 2.70 12.65
C VAL A 221 47.69 3.17 12.43
N ASN A 222 47.96 3.86 11.33
CA ASN A 222 49.33 4.29 10.96
C ASN A 222 49.56 5.80 11.03
N HIS A 223 48.77 6.54 11.84
CA HIS A 223 49.05 7.94 12.14
C HIS A 223 49.08 8.22 13.65
#